data_94cfe16a21e027d0d6a938686adc0ec7
#
_entry.id   94cfe16a21e027d0d6a938686adc0ec7
#
_cell.length_a   1.000
_cell.length_b   1.000
_cell.length_c   1.000
_cell.angle_alpha   90.00
_cell.angle_beta   90.00
_cell.angle_gamma   90.00
#
_symmetry.space_group_name_H-M   'P 1'
#
loop_
_entity.id
_entity.type
_entity.pdbx_description
1 polymer ?
#
loop_
_entity_poly.entity_id
_entity_poly.type
_entity_poly.pdbx_seq_one_letter_code
_entity_poly.pdbx_strand_id
1 'polypeptide(L)'
;MDKRLLLASPHMSDEGYELEYIHDAFQKNWIAPLGENVNEFEKSMGTYMGKGYPVALSAGTAALHLAMILAGVKAGDTVFCQSLTFSASANPVAYCGAKPVFIDSERETWNMDPAALRRAFELYGTPKAVVVVHLYGNPAKLDEITAICREHDVPLIEDAAEALGSTYNGQKCGTFGEFGGLSFNGNKIITTSGGGMLLCRTEDEAKHALKLSTQARENAPWYQHEEIGYNYRMSNICAGIGRGQMKVLPLRVEQKRAIFARYCENLKGLPLTMQPELPCAKSNRWLSVTLLNEGCGVTPGEMLAKLNEAGIEGRYLWKPMHLQPVFAGCPFVSVSDAPVGDDLFARGVCLPSDTKMSMDDVDRVCEVIRGMF
;
A
#
# COMPACT_ATOMS: atom_id res chain seq x y z
N MET A 1 24.82 -24.43 -2.97
CA MET A 1 23.97 -23.65 -2.05
C MET A 1 22.66 -23.42 -2.77
N ASP A 2 21.54 -23.76 -2.16
CA ASP A 2 20.24 -23.51 -2.74
C ASP A 2 20.00 -22.01 -2.91
N LYS A 3 19.26 -21.63 -3.96
CA LYS A 3 18.87 -20.25 -4.23
C LYS A 3 18.17 -19.64 -3.00
N ARG A 4 18.65 -18.48 -2.53
CA ARG A 4 17.95 -17.73 -1.48
C ARG A 4 16.62 -17.19 -2.03
N LEU A 5 15.53 -17.46 -1.34
CA LEU A 5 14.20 -16.95 -1.69
C LEU A 5 13.93 -15.66 -0.90
N LEU A 6 13.59 -14.59 -1.62
CA LEU A 6 13.30 -13.28 -1.04
C LEU A 6 11.79 -13.10 -0.84
N LEU A 7 11.41 -12.25 0.09
CA LEU A 7 10.01 -11.93 0.39
C LEU A 7 9.34 -11.25 -0.82
N ALA A 8 9.97 -10.23 -1.35
CA ALA A 8 9.61 -9.52 -2.58
C ALA A 8 10.80 -8.66 -3.01
N SER A 9 11.13 -8.67 -4.28
CA SER A 9 12.24 -7.89 -4.84
C SER A 9 11.88 -7.27 -6.18
N PRO A 10 12.64 -6.28 -6.68
CA PRO A 10 12.43 -5.71 -8.01
C PRO A 10 12.48 -6.79 -9.10
N HIS A 11 11.56 -6.72 -10.04
CA HIS A 11 11.50 -7.64 -11.18
C HIS A 11 11.24 -6.85 -12.47
N MET A 12 12.30 -6.63 -13.24
CA MET A 12 12.21 -5.95 -14.53
C MET A 12 11.55 -6.82 -15.58
N SER A 13 11.08 -6.22 -16.67
CA SER A 13 10.54 -6.99 -17.79
C SER A 13 11.64 -7.79 -18.49
N ASP A 14 11.33 -9.00 -18.95
CA ASP A 14 12.27 -9.82 -19.73
C ASP A 14 12.55 -9.18 -21.10
N GLU A 15 11.61 -8.41 -21.62
CA GLU A 15 11.70 -7.67 -22.88
C GLU A 15 12.54 -6.39 -22.80
N GLY A 16 12.89 -5.93 -21.57
CA GLY A 16 13.71 -4.75 -21.38
C GLY A 16 13.00 -3.42 -21.64
N TYR A 17 11.67 -3.36 -21.52
CA TYR A 17 10.87 -2.14 -21.75
C TYR A 17 11.34 -0.94 -20.94
N GLU A 18 11.81 -1.13 -19.73
CA GLU A 18 12.31 -0.07 -18.85
C GLU A 18 13.54 0.61 -19.45
N LEU A 19 14.46 -0.21 -20.01
CA LEU A 19 15.70 0.30 -20.60
C LEU A 19 15.43 1.13 -21.87
N GLU A 20 14.42 0.75 -22.66
CA GLU A 20 14.00 1.53 -23.84
C GLU A 20 13.67 2.97 -23.47
N TYR A 21 12.81 3.18 -22.47
CA TYR A 21 12.39 4.51 -22.02
C TYR A 21 13.49 5.30 -21.30
N ILE A 22 14.38 4.61 -20.58
CA ILE A 22 15.56 5.24 -19.96
C ILE A 22 16.52 5.74 -21.05
N HIS A 23 16.83 4.90 -22.05
CA HIS A 23 17.69 5.26 -23.19
C HIS A 23 17.14 6.46 -23.93
N ASP A 24 15.85 6.50 -24.24
CA ASP A 24 15.21 7.63 -24.90
C ASP A 24 15.39 8.93 -24.11
N ALA A 25 15.19 8.88 -22.78
CA ALA A 25 15.39 10.05 -21.93
C ALA A 25 16.85 10.54 -21.95
N PHE A 26 17.83 9.63 -21.97
CA PHE A 26 19.25 9.98 -22.09
C PHE A 26 19.59 10.54 -23.48
N GLN A 27 19.09 9.95 -24.56
CA GLN A 27 19.31 10.43 -25.92
C GLN A 27 18.74 11.84 -26.13
N LYS A 28 17.56 12.11 -25.56
CA LYS A 28 16.94 13.44 -25.57
C LYS A 28 17.57 14.43 -24.59
N ASN A 29 18.53 13.96 -23.78
CA ASN A 29 19.15 14.72 -22.68
C ASN A 29 18.12 15.31 -21.71
N TRP A 30 17.04 14.56 -21.42
CA TRP A 30 15.92 15.01 -20.60
C TRP A 30 15.85 14.25 -19.28
N ILE A 31 16.80 14.56 -18.39
CA ILE A 31 16.97 13.94 -17.07
C ILE A 31 16.59 14.96 -15.99
N ALA A 32 15.30 15.13 -15.75
CA ALA A 32 14.73 16.12 -14.84
C ALA A 32 13.43 15.58 -14.23
N PRO A 33 12.85 16.20 -13.18
CA PRO A 33 11.56 15.83 -12.64
C PRO A 33 10.38 16.34 -13.48
N LEU A 34 10.51 16.29 -14.77
CA LEU A 34 9.50 16.58 -15.79
C LEU A 34 9.96 15.94 -17.11
N GLY A 35 9.04 15.63 -18.00
CA GLY A 35 9.35 15.05 -19.30
C GLY A 35 8.27 14.10 -19.81
N GLU A 36 8.51 13.58 -21.01
CA GLU A 36 7.57 12.69 -21.69
C GLU A 36 7.22 11.44 -20.87
N ASN A 37 8.25 10.82 -20.24
CA ASN A 37 8.00 9.61 -19.44
C ASN A 37 7.07 9.88 -18.26
N VAL A 38 7.19 11.02 -17.59
CA VAL A 38 6.31 11.37 -16.48
C VAL A 38 4.87 11.52 -16.97
N ASN A 39 4.66 12.27 -18.07
CA ASN A 39 3.33 12.50 -18.62
C ASN A 39 2.68 11.20 -19.12
N GLU A 40 3.43 10.38 -19.85
CA GLU A 40 2.90 9.10 -20.37
C GLU A 40 2.70 8.04 -19.27
N PHE A 41 3.47 8.07 -18.19
CA PHE A 41 3.24 7.21 -17.04
C PHE A 41 1.95 7.60 -16.32
N GLU A 42 1.71 8.88 -16.06
CA GLU A 42 0.45 9.38 -15.50
C GLU A 42 -0.74 9.00 -16.39
N LYS A 43 -0.65 9.23 -17.69
CA LYS A 43 -1.70 8.87 -18.65
C LYS A 43 -1.98 7.36 -18.68
N SER A 44 -0.93 6.55 -18.71
CA SER A 44 -1.04 5.09 -18.69
C SER A 44 -1.72 4.60 -17.39
N MET A 45 -1.33 5.18 -16.25
CA MET A 45 -1.95 4.87 -14.97
C MET A 45 -3.41 5.32 -14.94
N GLY A 46 -3.73 6.52 -15.40
CA GLY A 46 -5.12 7.00 -15.48
C GLY A 46 -6.00 6.09 -16.34
N THR A 47 -5.48 5.64 -17.49
CA THR A 47 -6.15 4.66 -18.34
C THR A 47 -6.35 3.32 -17.63
N TYR A 48 -5.32 2.83 -16.93
CA TYR A 48 -5.40 1.58 -16.20
C TYR A 48 -6.37 1.64 -15.01
N MET A 49 -6.36 2.73 -14.24
CA MET A 49 -7.24 2.92 -13.09
C MET A 49 -8.69 3.17 -13.52
N GLY A 50 -8.89 3.75 -14.71
CA GLY A 50 -10.23 4.05 -15.27
C GLY A 50 -10.98 5.17 -14.54
N LYS A 51 -10.39 5.75 -13.50
CA LYS A 51 -10.97 6.82 -12.68
C LYS A 51 -9.88 7.57 -11.92
N GLY A 52 -10.10 8.86 -11.71
CA GLY A 52 -9.15 9.76 -11.01
C GLY A 52 -8.08 10.37 -11.94
N TYR A 53 -7.37 11.35 -11.39
CA TYR A 53 -6.34 12.13 -12.07
C TYR A 53 -4.98 11.84 -11.39
N PRO A 54 -4.09 11.08 -12.05
CA PRO A 54 -2.83 10.67 -11.45
C PRO A 54 -1.80 11.80 -11.44
N VAL A 55 -1.06 11.91 -10.34
CA VAL A 55 0.11 12.81 -10.21
C VAL A 55 1.30 11.98 -9.74
N ALA A 56 2.32 11.81 -10.59
CA ALA A 56 3.50 11.01 -10.30
C ALA A 56 4.45 11.74 -9.34
N LEU A 57 4.83 11.06 -8.26
CA LEU A 57 5.56 11.59 -7.13
C LEU A 57 6.78 10.74 -6.79
N SER A 58 7.69 11.29 -5.99
CA SER A 58 8.95 10.65 -5.59
C SER A 58 8.78 9.47 -4.64
N ALA A 59 7.65 9.32 -3.96
CA ALA A 59 7.35 8.24 -3.03
C ALA A 59 5.85 8.12 -2.74
N GLY A 60 5.40 6.93 -2.32
CA GLY A 60 4.03 6.74 -1.81
C GLY A 60 3.74 7.60 -0.56
N THR A 61 4.73 7.79 0.31
CA THR A 61 4.62 8.69 1.46
C THR A 61 4.36 10.14 1.04
N ALA A 62 4.99 10.61 -0.05
CA ALA A 62 4.73 11.93 -0.63
C ALA A 62 3.29 12.04 -1.15
N ALA A 63 2.75 10.96 -1.76
CA ALA A 63 1.37 10.92 -2.21
C ALA A 63 0.38 11.04 -1.03
N LEU A 64 0.58 10.29 0.03
CA LEU A 64 -0.25 10.35 1.23
C LEU A 64 -0.14 11.71 1.95
N HIS A 65 1.06 12.30 1.98
CA HIS A 65 1.25 13.63 2.57
C HIS A 65 0.49 14.71 1.78
N LEU A 66 0.61 14.72 0.46
CA LEU A 66 -0.17 15.66 -0.36
C LEU A 66 -1.67 15.41 -0.25
N ALA A 67 -2.12 14.13 -0.15
CA ALA A 67 -3.52 13.81 0.11
C ALA A 67 -4.04 14.46 1.41
N MET A 68 -3.25 14.41 2.51
CA MET A 68 -3.59 15.08 3.77
C MET A 68 -3.73 16.59 3.60
N ILE A 69 -2.78 17.22 2.90
CA ILE A 69 -2.80 18.68 2.67
C ILE A 69 -4.02 19.08 1.84
N LEU A 70 -4.31 18.34 0.76
CA LEU A 70 -5.47 18.59 -0.11
C LEU A 70 -6.80 18.33 0.59
N ALA A 71 -6.86 17.35 1.51
CA ALA A 71 -7.99 17.14 2.40
C ALA A 71 -8.12 18.25 3.47
N GLY A 72 -7.20 19.20 3.51
CA GLY A 72 -7.20 20.35 4.40
C GLY A 72 -6.77 20.02 5.82
N VAL A 73 -6.03 18.94 6.05
CA VAL A 73 -5.48 18.57 7.36
C VAL A 73 -4.43 19.58 7.80
N LYS A 74 -4.54 20.07 9.03
CA LYS A 74 -3.68 21.10 9.62
C LYS A 74 -3.27 20.72 11.04
N ALA A 75 -2.34 21.50 11.58
CA ALA A 75 -1.89 21.33 12.96
C ALA A 75 -3.06 21.42 13.94
N GLY A 76 -3.16 20.44 14.83
CA GLY A 76 -4.23 20.33 15.83
C GLY A 76 -5.44 19.52 15.36
N ASP A 77 -5.58 19.23 14.08
CA ASP A 77 -6.65 18.36 13.57
C ASP A 77 -6.49 16.92 14.05
N THR A 78 -7.58 16.15 13.96
CA THR A 78 -7.60 14.71 14.18
C THR A 78 -7.81 13.98 12.85
N VAL A 79 -7.10 12.86 12.64
CA VAL A 79 -7.26 11.97 11.49
C VAL A 79 -7.46 10.55 12.00
N PHE A 80 -8.50 9.86 11.52
CA PHE A 80 -8.68 8.44 11.82
C PHE A 80 -7.86 7.61 10.85
N CYS A 81 -7.05 6.70 11.36
CA CYS A 81 -6.11 5.90 10.56
C CYS A 81 -6.14 4.44 10.98
N GLN A 82 -6.15 3.53 10.00
CA GLN A 82 -6.00 2.11 10.27
C GLN A 82 -4.73 1.85 11.09
N SER A 83 -4.84 1.04 12.14
CA SER A 83 -3.71 0.75 13.03
C SER A 83 -2.76 -0.31 12.47
N LEU A 84 -3.31 -1.41 11.94
CA LEU A 84 -2.49 -2.47 11.33
C LEU A 84 -2.08 -2.04 9.92
N THR A 85 -0.95 -1.35 9.84
CA THR A 85 -0.43 -0.78 8.59
C THR A 85 1.08 -0.52 8.66
N PHE A 86 1.67 -0.17 7.53
CA PHE A 86 3.00 0.42 7.47
C PHE A 86 2.97 1.88 7.95
N SER A 87 4.07 2.33 8.59
CA SER A 87 4.12 3.66 9.21
C SER A 87 3.85 4.83 8.25
N ALA A 88 4.07 4.63 6.95
CA ALA A 88 3.81 5.66 5.93
C ALA A 88 2.35 6.07 5.80
N SER A 89 1.38 5.28 6.27
CA SER A 89 -0.04 5.68 6.36
C SER A 89 -0.28 6.71 7.47
N ALA A 90 0.46 6.61 8.58
CA ALA A 90 0.27 7.45 9.78
C ALA A 90 1.26 8.63 9.84
N ASN A 91 2.49 8.48 9.36
CA ASN A 91 3.51 9.53 9.42
C ASN A 91 3.06 10.86 8.80
N PRO A 92 2.36 10.89 7.62
CA PRO A 92 1.88 12.14 7.03
C PRO A 92 0.91 12.93 7.91
N VAL A 93 0.15 12.25 8.78
CA VAL A 93 -0.71 12.91 9.78
C VAL A 93 0.17 13.75 10.71
N ALA A 94 1.26 13.17 11.21
CA ALA A 94 2.22 13.88 12.06
C ALA A 94 2.98 14.98 11.30
N TYR A 95 3.29 14.80 10.01
CA TYR A 95 3.92 15.85 9.18
C TYR A 95 3.05 17.11 9.07
N CYS A 96 1.72 16.94 9.04
CA CYS A 96 0.77 18.04 9.05
C CYS A 96 0.56 18.66 10.47
N GLY A 97 1.21 18.13 11.52
CA GLY A 97 0.99 18.53 12.90
C GLY A 97 -0.36 18.07 13.48
N ALA A 98 -1.04 17.16 12.81
CA ALA A 98 -2.30 16.57 13.25
C ALA A 98 -2.04 15.34 14.14
N LYS A 99 -3.11 14.83 14.78
CA LYS A 99 -3.08 13.70 15.70
C LYS A 99 -3.81 12.49 15.10
N PRO A 100 -3.18 11.31 14.98
CA PRO A 100 -3.88 10.12 14.58
C PRO A 100 -4.74 9.58 15.74
N VAL A 101 -5.93 9.08 15.39
CA VAL A 101 -6.71 8.13 16.21
C VAL A 101 -6.68 6.82 15.44
N PHE A 102 -6.11 5.80 16.02
CA PHE A 102 -5.94 4.51 15.37
C PHE A 102 -7.20 3.65 15.50
N ILE A 103 -7.58 3.04 14.39
CA ILE A 103 -8.75 2.17 14.29
C ILE A 103 -8.28 0.73 14.13
N ASP A 104 -8.88 -0.17 14.91
CA ASP A 104 -8.57 -1.60 14.88
C ASP A 104 -8.98 -2.26 13.56
N SER A 105 -8.57 -3.50 13.39
CA SER A 105 -8.85 -4.36 12.25
C SER A 105 -10.03 -5.30 12.50
N GLU A 106 -10.59 -5.87 11.43
CA GLU A 106 -11.57 -6.95 11.48
C GLU A 106 -11.03 -8.25 10.83
N ARG A 107 -11.71 -9.38 11.07
CA ARG A 107 -11.20 -10.72 10.76
C ARG A 107 -11.35 -11.15 9.28
N GLU A 108 -12.28 -10.55 8.54
CA GLU A 108 -12.62 -11.01 7.19
C GLU A 108 -11.66 -10.47 6.13
N THR A 109 -11.03 -9.32 6.37
CA THR A 109 -10.04 -8.73 5.45
C THR A 109 -8.70 -8.41 6.12
N TRP A 110 -8.67 -8.32 7.45
CA TRP A 110 -7.58 -7.84 8.30
C TRP A 110 -7.34 -6.33 8.18
N ASN A 111 -8.23 -5.61 7.52
CA ASN A 111 -8.21 -4.17 7.37
C ASN A 111 -9.07 -3.48 8.43
N MET A 112 -9.23 -2.16 8.30
CA MET A 112 -10.01 -1.31 9.21
C MET A 112 -11.41 -1.89 9.46
N ASP A 113 -11.76 -2.01 10.74
CA ASP A 113 -13.09 -2.43 11.17
C ASP A 113 -14.10 -1.27 11.04
N PRO A 114 -15.14 -1.41 10.20
CA PRO A 114 -16.19 -0.40 10.08
C PRO A 114 -16.92 -0.11 11.40
N ALA A 115 -17.07 -1.10 12.28
CA ALA A 115 -17.71 -0.91 13.59
C ALA A 115 -16.81 -0.09 14.54
N ALA A 116 -15.49 -0.37 14.55
CA ALA A 116 -14.53 0.44 15.29
C ALA A 116 -14.44 1.87 14.72
N LEU A 117 -14.55 2.03 13.39
CA LEU A 117 -14.61 3.35 12.75
C LEU A 117 -15.86 4.13 13.24
N ARG A 118 -17.06 3.56 13.23
CA ARG A 118 -18.26 4.19 13.78
C ARG A 118 -18.08 4.58 15.25
N ARG A 119 -17.49 3.67 16.04
CA ARG A 119 -17.19 3.94 17.45
C ARG A 119 -16.23 5.11 17.64
N ALA A 120 -15.27 5.28 16.73
CA ALA A 120 -14.35 6.42 16.78
C ALA A 120 -15.09 7.77 16.55
N PHE A 121 -16.05 7.82 15.62
CA PHE A 121 -16.88 9.01 15.44
C PHE A 121 -17.69 9.37 16.69
N GLU A 122 -18.22 8.37 17.40
CA GLU A 122 -18.94 8.60 18.67
C GLU A 122 -18.02 9.14 19.77
N LEU A 123 -16.77 8.65 19.86
CA LEU A 123 -15.85 8.98 20.94
C LEU A 123 -15.08 10.29 20.71
N TYR A 124 -14.71 10.57 19.46
CA TYR A 124 -13.80 11.65 19.09
C TYR A 124 -14.41 12.70 18.17
N GLY A 125 -15.68 12.53 17.78
CA GLY A 125 -16.34 13.41 16.85
C GLY A 125 -15.83 13.25 15.41
N THR A 126 -16.01 14.27 14.59
CA THR A 126 -15.68 14.25 13.16
C THR A 126 -14.19 14.55 12.94
N PRO A 127 -13.40 13.60 12.40
CA PRO A 127 -12.01 13.84 12.05
C PRO A 127 -11.92 14.69 10.77
N LYS A 128 -10.72 15.20 10.48
CA LYS A 128 -10.47 15.95 9.24
C LYS A 128 -10.36 15.03 8.00
N ALA A 129 -9.91 13.79 8.20
CA ALA A 129 -9.85 12.74 7.17
C ALA A 129 -9.89 11.35 7.82
N VAL A 130 -10.24 10.35 7.01
CA VAL A 130 -10.08 8.92 7.35
C VAL A 130 -9.06 8.31 6.39
N VAL A 131 -8.10 7.53 6.91
CA VAL A 131 -7.11 6.79 6.12
C VAL A 131 -7.38 5.30 6.24
N VAL A 132 -7.82 4.68 5.15
CA VAL A 132 -7.96 3.23 5.05
C VAL A 132 -6.77 2.65 4.27
N VAL A 133 -6.35 1.46 4.63
CA VAL A 133 -5.26 0.73 3.97
C VAL A 133 -5.81 -0.55 3.34
N HIS A 134 -5.24 -0.97 2.22
CA HIS A 134 -5.50 -2.27 1.62
C HIS A 134 -4.33 -3.20 1.92
N LEU A 135 -4.32 -3.73 3.13
CA LEU A 135 -3.21 -4.45 3.73
C LEU A 135 -2.79 -5.68 2.90
N TYR A 136 -1.51 -5.70 2.50
CA TYR A 136 -0.90 -6.74 1.65
C TYR A 136 -1.58 -6.93 0.29
N GLY A 137 -2.31 -5.89 -0.16
CA GLY A 137 -3.04 -5.89 -1.42
C GLY A 137 -4.49 -6.38 -1.31
N ASN A 138 -4.95 -6.75 -0.11
CA ASN A 138 -6.33 -7.18 0.13
C ASN A 138 -7.24 -5.98 0.38
N PRO A 139 -8.31 -5.77 -0.41
CA PRO A 139 -9.20 -4.63 -0.22
C PRO A 139 -9.90 -4.64 1.15
N ALA A 140 -10.03 -3.46 1.76
CA ALA A 140 -10.88 -3.24 2.92
C ALA A 140 -12.38 -3.33 2.55
N LYS A 141 -13.28 -3.32 3.53
CA LYS A 141 -14.74 -3.25 3.35
C LYS A 141 -15.17 -1.84 2.87
N LEU A 142 -14.86 -1.56 1.60
CA LEU A 142 -14.95 -0.22 1.04
C LEU A 142 -16.38 0.33 0.94
N ASP A 143 -17.38 -0.50 0.74
CA ASP A 143 -18.78 -0.09 0.75
C ASP A 143 -19.21 0.46 2.12
N GLU A 144 -18.89 -0.26 3.20
CA GLU A 144 -19.20 0.18 4.56
C GLU A 144 -18.39 1.41 4.96
N ILE A 145 -17.06 1.40 4.73
CA ILE A 145 -16.19 2.51 5.12
C ILE A 145 -16.52 3.79 4.35
N THR A 146 -16.77 3.70 3.03
CA THR A 146 -17.16 4.87 2.24
C THR A 146 -18.54 5.41 2.63
N ALA A 147 -19.48 4.51 3.01
CA ALA A 147 -20.78 4.94 3.50
C ALA A 147 -20.65 5.72 4.81
N ILE A 148 -19.84 5.24 5.76
CA ILE A 148 -19.58 5.94 7.03
C ILE A 148 -18.95 7.32 6.78
N CYS A 149 -17.92 7.39 5.92
CA CYS A 149 -17.26 8.66 5.60
C CYS A 149 -18.23 9.68 4.97
N ARG A 150 -19.11 9.23 4.06
CA ARG A 150 -20.14 10.08 3.44
C ARG A 150 -21.21 10.53 4.43
N GLU A 151 -21.64 9.68 5.36
CA GLU A 151 -22.59 10.00 6.41
C GLU A 151 -22.12 11.17 7.27
N HIS A 152 -20.81 11.29 7.48
CA HIS A 152 -20.18 12.32 8.30
C HIS A 152 -19.53 13.46 7.50
N ASP A 153 -19.63 13.46 6.16
CA ASP A 153 -19.00 14.43 5.25
C ASP A 153 -17.49 14.55 5.46
N VAL A 154 -16.80 13.40 5.58
CA VAL A 154 -15.36 13.32 5.83
C VAL A 154 -14.65 12.71 4.63
N PRO A 155 -13.57 13.31 4.09
CA PRO A 155 -12.81 12.77 3.00
C PRO A 155 -12.12 11.45 3.40
N LEU A 156 -12.24 10.45 2.50
CA LEU A 156 -11.54 9.19 2.60
C LEU A 156 -10.26 9.22 1.77
N ILE A 157 -9.15 8.87 2.40
CA ILE A 157 -7.85 8.67 1.76
C ILE A 157 -7.56 7.16 1.75
N GLU A 158 -7.34 6.59 0.56
CA GLU A 158 -6.94 5.21 0.41
C GLU A 158 -5.42 5.09 0.35
N ASP A 159 -4.80 4.42 1.31
CA ASP A 159 -3.44 3.91 1.14
C ASP A 159 -3.51 2.62 0.34
N ALA A 160 -3.39 2.75 -0.97
CA ALA A 160 -3.38 1.67 -1.94
C ALA A 160 -1.94 1.30 -2.38
N ALA A 161 -0.92 1.66 -1.58
CA ALA A 161 0.50 1.41 -1.87
C ALA A 161 0.83 -0.07 -2.12
N GLU A 162 -0.04 -0.98 -1.74
CA GLU A 162 0.09 -2.43 -1.90
C GLU A 162 -0.96 -3.03 -2.82
N ALA A 163 -1.97 -2.24 -3.21
CA ALA A 163 -3.18 -2.74 -3.85
C ALA A 163 -3.31 -2.40 -5.33
N LEU A 164 -2.23 -1.94 -6.00
CA LEU A 164 -2.29 -1.71 -7.45
C LEU A 164 -2.62 -3.04 -8.18
N GLY A 165 -3.73 -3.06 -8.89
CA GLY A 165 -4.28 -4.26 -9.54
C GLY A 165 -5.36 -4.98 -8.74
N SER A 166 -5.57 -4.62 -7.47
CA SER A 166 -6.71 -5.10 -6.67
C SER A 166 -7.99 -4.38 -7.02
N THR A 167 -9.12 -5.10 -6.88
CA THR A 167 -10.46 -4.53 -7.13
C THR A 167 -11.42 -4.92 -6.02
N TYR A 168 -12.40 -4.05 -5.79
CA TYR A 168 -13.56 -4.28 -4.93
C TYR A 168 -14.82 -3.96 -5.73
N ASN A 169 -15.77 -4.89 -5.85
CA ASN A 169 -16.93 -4.78 -6.73
C ASN A 169 -16.57 -4.37 -8.18
N GLY A 170 -15.42 -4.86 -8.70
CA GLY A 170 -14.93 -4.55 -10.03
C GLY A 170 -14.23 -3.18 -10.20
N GLN A 171 -14.33 -2.28 -9.21
CA GLN A 171 -13.64 -1.00 -9.21
C GLN A 171 -12.24 -1.15 -8.57
N LYS A 172 -11.23 -0.48 -9.10
CA LYS A 172 -9.85 -0.55 -8.60
C LYS A 172 -9.68 0.15 -7.26
N CYS A 173 -8.95 -0.47 -6.33
CA CYS A 173 -8.52 0.16 -5.08
C CYS A 173 -7.69 1.41 -5.37
N GLY A 174 -7.84 2.44 -4.53
CA GLY A 174 -7.27 3.77 -4.74
C GLY A 174 -8.19 4.73 -5.51
N THR A 175 -9.43 4.29 -5.87
CA THR A 175 -10.37 5.13 -6.64
C THR A 175 -11.74 5.28 -5.97
N PHE A 176 -11.90 4.84 -4.73
CA PHE A 176 -13.15 4.94 -3.95
C PHE A 176 -13.23 6.23 -3.14
N GLY A 177 -12.11 6.63 -2.54
CA GLY A 177 -11.97 7.86 -1.77
C GLY A 177 -11.82 9.12 -2.62
N GLU A 178 -11.63 10.24 -1.94
CA GLU A 178 -11.24 11.52 -2.56
C GLU A 178 -9.81 11.44 -3.10
N PHE A 179 -8.93 10.72 -2.38
CA PHE A 179 -7.53 10.55 -2.74
C PHE A 179 -7.10 9.10 -2.59
N GLY A 180 -6.24 8.63 -3.51
CA GLY A 180 -5.60 7.32 -3.45
C GLY A 180 -4.08 7.42 -3.59
N GLY A 181 -3.34 6.85 -2.64
CA GLY A 181 -1.88 6.80 -2.68
C GLY A 181 -1.38 5.47 -3.23
N LEU A 182 -0.58 5.51 -4.30
CA LEU A 182 0.11 4.35 -4.85
C LEU A 182 1.61 4.43 -4.53
N SER A 183 2.27 3.27 -4.45
CA SER A 183 3.72 3.18 -4.24
C SER A 183 4.37 2.30 -5.30
N PHE A 184 5.52 2.77 -5.77
CA PHE A 184 6.40 2.06 -6.70
C PHE A 184 7.79 1.86 -6.11
N ASN A 185 7.86 1.68 -4.77
CA ASN A 185 9.10 1.31 -4.11
C ASN A 185 9.61 -0.05 -4.61
N GLY A 186 10.89 -0.35 -4.40
CA GLY A 186 11.57 -1.51 -4.98
C GLY A 186 10.87 -2.87 -4.81
N ASN A 187 10.14 -3.06 -3.71
CA ASN A 187 9.46 -4.33 -3.39
C ASN A 187 7.96 -4.36 -3.73
N LYS A 188 7.40 -3.31 -4.35
CA LYS A 188 5.97 -3.26 -4.71
C LYS A 188 5.66 -4.12 -5.94
N ILE A 189 4.37 -4.25 -6.28
CA ILE A 189 3.90 -5.09 -7.40
C ILE A 189 4.57 -4.74 -8.73
N ILE A 190 4.82 -3.45 -8.94
CA ILE A 190 5.73 -2.87 -9.93
C ILE A 190 6.58 -1.81 -9.23
N THR A 191 7.73 -1.49 -9.79
CA THR A 191 8.69 -0.54 -9.20
C THR A 191 9.13 0.52 -10.18
N THR A 192 9.50 1.69 -9.64
CA THR A 192 10.25 2.74 -10.34
C THR A 192 11.59 3.01 -9.63
N SER A 193 12.17 2.01 -8.93
CA SER A 193 13.24 2.14 -7.95
C SER A 193 12.73 2.77 -6.65
N GLY A 194 12.38 4.02 -6.68
CA GLY A 194 11.57 4.76 -5.72
C GLY A 194 10.54 5.57 -6.47
N GLY A 195 9.34 5.68 -5.92
CA GLY A 195 8.26 6.42 -6.54
C GLY A 195 6.91 6.18 -5.87
N GLY A 196 5.98 7.02 -6.22
CA GLY A 196 4.58 6.93 -5.83
C GLY A 196 3.70 7.69 -6.80
N MET A 197 2.41 7.66 -6.55
CA MET A 197 1.45 8.43 -7.35
C MET A 197 0.24 8.77 -6.49
N LEU A 198 -0.21 10.00 -6.57
CA LEU A 198 -1.46 10.43 -5.99
C LEU A 198 -2.54 10.37 -7.05
N LEU A 199 -3.63 9.69 -6.76
CA LEU A 199 -4.85 9.70 -7.54
C LEU A 199 -5.80 10.71 -6.91
N CYS A 200 -6.04 11.82 -7.59
CA CYS A 200 -6.99 12.84 -7.18
C CYS A 200 -8.36 12.58 -7.81
N ARG A 201 -9.42 12.99 -7.15
CA ARG A 201 -10.78 12.81 -7.64
C ARG A 201 -11.13 13.79 -8.76
N THR A 202 -10.59 15.01 -8.69
CA THR A 202 -10.82 16.07 -9.65
C THR A 202 -9.52 16.55 -10.33
N GLU A 203 -9.66 17.14 -11.48
CA GLU A 203 -8.53 17.71 -12.21
C GLU A 203 -7.90 18.90 -11.47
N ASP A 204 -8.71 19.70 -10.76
CA ASP A 204 -8.22 20.85 -10.01
C ASP A 204 -7.38 20.42 -8.79
N GLU A 205 -7.79 19.37 -8.09
CA GLU A 205 -6.96 18.75 -7.03
C GLU A 205 -5.64 18.22 -7.60
N ALA A 206 -5.66 17.59 -8.77
CA ALA A 206 -4.43 17.10 -9.41
C ALA A 206 -3.50 18.24 -9.82
N LYS A 207 -4.04 19.35 -10.36
CA LYS A 207 -3.26 20.57 -10.67
C LYS A 207 -2.65 21.15 -9.38
N HIS A 208 -3.40 21.20 -8.29
CA HIS A 208 -2.89 21.68 -7.00
C HIS A 208 -1.82 20.72 -6.43
N ALA A 209 -2.04 19.40 -6.49
CA ALA A 209 -1.03 18.42 -6.11
C ALA A 209 0.27 18.58 -6.92
N LEU A 210 0.15 18.77 -8.23
CA LEU A 210 1.30 19.02 -9.12
C LEU A 210 2.04 20.30 -8.71
N LYS A 211 1.32 21.40 -8.48
CA LYS A 211 1.87 22.67 -8.00
C LYS A 211 2.63 22.47 -6.68
N LEU A 212 2.00 21.84 -5.69
CA LEU A 212 2.61 21.55 -4.39
C LEU A 212 3.88 20.68 -4.54
N SER A 213 3.86 19.70 -5.43
CA SER A 213 5.00 18.79 -5.65
C SER A 213 6.19 19.44 -6.34
N THR A 214 6.02 20.64 -6.88
CA THR A 214 7.02 21.43 -7.61
C THR A 214 7.27 22.79 -6.96
N GLN A 215 7.39 22.81 -5.63
CA GLN A 215 7.68 23.99 -4.80
C GLN A 215 6.53 25.01 -4.72
N ALA A 216 5.31 24.68 -5.11
CA ALA A 216 4.16 25.60 -5.16
C ALA A 216 4.46 26.92 -5.89
N ARG A 217 5.23 26.84 -6.98
CA ARG A 217 5.60 28.01 -7.78
C ARG A 217 4.40 28.54 -8.57
N GLU A 218 4.20 29.87 -8.49
CA GLU A 218 3.18 30.59 -9.24
C GLU A 218 3.60 30.84 -10.71
N ASN A 219 2.61 31.03 -11.56
CA ASN A 219 2.84 31.43 -12.95
C ASN A 219 3.09 32.95 -13.04
N ALA A 220 4.30 33.37 -12.66
CA ALA A 220 4.75 34.75 -12.69
C ALA A 220 6.10 34.87 -13.42
N PRO A 221 6.48 36.09 -13.95
CA PRO A 221 7.78 36.32 -14.57
C PRO A 221 8.98 36.15 -13.61
N TRP A 222 8.72 36.14 -12.32
CA TRP A 222 9.70 35.92 -11.25
C TRP A 222 9.28 34.69 -10.41
N TYR A 223 10.18 34.21 -9.57
CA TYR A 223 9.83 33.15 -8.61
C TYR A 223 8.93 33.72 -7.52
N GLN A 224 7.66 33.32 -7.53
CA GLN A 224 6.65 33.68 -6.55
C GLN A 224 6.04 32.45 -5.95
N HIS A 225 5.81 32.45 -4.65
CA HIS A 225 5.23 31.35 -3.88
C HIS A 225 4.19 31.92 -2.90
N GLU A 226 2.93 31.52 -3.04
CA GLU A 226 1.82 31.95 -2.17
C GLU A 226 1.51 30.90 -1.10
N GLU A 227 2.05 29.70 -1.25
CA GLU A 227 1.92 28.61 -0.30
C GLU A 227 3.23 27.81 -0.20
N ILE A 228 3.38 27.02 0.87
CA ILE A 228 4.54 26.14 1.05
C ILE A 228 4.40 24.93 0.15
N GLY A 229 5.38 24.72 -0.73
CA GLY A 229 5.47 23.58 -1.61
C GLY A 229 6.59 22.60 -1.23
N TYR A 230 6.70 21.53 -1.99
CA TYR A 230 7.61 20.41 -1.77
C TYR A 230 8.37 20.08 -3.05
N ASN A 231 9.47 19.37 -2.92
CA ASN A 231 10.19 18.77 -4.03
C ASN A 231 9.83 17.27 -4.11
N TYR A 232 8.60 16.97 -4.53
CA TYR A 232 8.04 15.63 -4.54
C TYR A 232 7.77 15.08 -5.94
N ARG A 233 8.10 15.82 -7.00
CA ARG A 233 7.84 15.36 -8.36
C ARG A 233 8.72 14.16 -8.73
N MET A 234 8.16 13.16 -9.41
CA MET A 234 8.90 12.00 -9.92
C MET A 234 9.88 12.41 -11.01
N SER A 235 11.07 11.80 -11.04
CA SER A 235 12.04 12.03 -12.12
C SER A 235 11.60 11.33 -13.42
N ASN A 236 12.00 11.90 -14.57
CA ASN A 236 11.71 11.33 -15.88
C ASN A 236 12.34 9.93 -16.08
N ILE A 237 13.44 9.64 -15.39
CA ILE A 237 14.08 8.32 -15.40
C ILE A 237 13.24 7.29 -14.64
N CYS A 238 12.82 7.61 -13.42
CA CYS A 238 11.95 6.73 -12.64
C CYS A 238 10.60 6.50 -13.36
N ALA A 239 10.05 7.53 -13.96
CA ALA A 239 8.82 7.41 -14.75
C ALA A 239 9.00 6.53 -16.00
N GLY A 240 10.18 6.55 -16.62
CA GLY A 240 10.53 5.65 -17.73
C GLY A 240 10.51 4.17 -17.30
N ILE A 241 11.07 3.87 -16.10
CA ILE A 241 10.94 2.54 -15.52
C ILE A 241 9.45 2.21 -15.33
N GLY A 242 8.66 3.12 -14.76
CA GLY A 242 7.22 2.95 -14.53
C GLY A 242 6.45 2.63 -15.81
N ARG A 243 6.75 3.30 -16.93
CA ARG A 243 6.14 3.02 -18.24
C ARG A 243 6.40 1.58 -18.69
N GLY A 244 7.64 1.10 -18.56
CA GLY A 244 8.00 -0.28 -18.85
C GLY A 244 7.27 -1.27 -17.96
N GLN A 245 7.26 -1.02 -16.67
CA GLN A 245 6.61 -1.86 -15.67
C GLN A 245 5.07 -1.93 -15.83
N MET A 246 4.43 -0.86 -16.32
CA MET A 246 2.99 -0.91 -16.64
C MET A 246 2.63 -1.94 -17.70
N LYS A 247 3.55 -2.22 -18.65
CA LYS A 247 3.32 -3.24 -19.69
C LYS A 247 3.24 -4.65 -19.11
N VAL A 248 3.92 -4.92 -18.00
CA VAL A 248 3.95 -6.23 -17.34
C VAL A 248 3.11 -6.32 -16.07
N LEU A 249 2.46 -5.25 -15.64
CA LEU A 249 1.63 -5.23 -14.43
C LEU A 249 0.58 -6.34 -14.38
N PRO A 250 -0.21 -6.64 -15.44
CA PRO A 250 -1.19 -7.74 -15.40
C PRO A 250 -0.51 -9.09 -15.12
N LEU A 251 0.62 -9.37 -15.77
CA LEU A 251 1.41 -10.59 -15.55
C LEU A 251 1.89 -10.67 -14.08
N ARG A 252 2.40 -9.57 -13.51
CA ARG A 252 2.86 -9.57 -12.11
C ARG A 252 1.74 -9.88 -11.13
N VAL A 253 0.53 -9.33 -11.37
CA VAL A 253 -0.67 -9.64 -10.57
C VAL A 253 -1.03 -11.12 -10.66
N GLU A 254 -1.02 -11.71 -11.86
CA GLU A 254 -1.32 -13.14 -12.06
C GLU A 254 -0.29 -14.02 -11.34
N GLN A 255 1.01 -13.72 -11.48
CA GLN A 255 2.08 -14.44 -10.79
C GLN A 255 1.91 -14.43 -9.27
N LYS A 256 1.61 -13.26 -8.68
CA LYS A 256 1.36 -13.14 -7.23
C LYS A 256 0.15 -13.98 -6.79
N ARG A 257 -0.94 -13.95 -7.55
CA ARG A 257 -2.14 -14.76 -7.27
C ARG A 257 -1.85 -16.27 -7.38
N ALA A 258 -1.07 -16.68 -8.37
CA ALA A 258 -0.67 -18.08 -8.53
C ALA A 258 0.17 -18.58 -7.34
N ILE A 259 1.13 -17.76 -6.88
CA ILE A 259 1.93 -18.06 -5.67
C ILE A 259 1.02 -18.23 -4.45
N PHE A 260 0.08 -17.31 -4.23
CA PHE A 260 -0.86 -17.39 -3.10
C PHE A 260 -1.76 -18.63 -3.19
N ALA A 261 -2.29 -18.92 -4.38
CA ALA A 261 -3.12 -20.11 -4.59
C ALA A 261 -2.35 -21.41 -4.31
N ARG A 262 -1.07 -21.47 -4.70
CA ARG A 262 -0.20 -22.63 -4.44
C ARG A 262 0.06 -22.80 -2.94
N TYR A 263 0.25 -21.71 -2.19
CA TYR A 263 0.31 -21.78 -0.71
C TYR A 263 -0.99 -22.31 -0.11
N CYS A 264 -2.15 -21.80 -0.56
CA CYS A 264 -3.45 -22.28 -0.05
C CYS A 264 -3.65 -23.78 -0.29
N GLU A 265 -3.24 -24.29 -1.46
CA GLU A 265 -3.31 -25.70 -1.80
C GLU A 265 -2.38 -26.55 -0.91
N ASN A 266 -1.10 -26.18 -0.89
CA ASN A 266 -0.07 -26.98 -0.26
C ASN A 266 -0.04 -26.90 1.27
N LEU A 267 -0.53 -25.83 1.86
CA LEU A 267 -0.61 -25.68 3.33
C LEU A 267 -1.98 -26.12 3.89
N LYS A 268 -2.88 -26.60 3.03
CA LYS A 268 -4.19 -27.09 3.45
C LYS A 268 -4.05 -28.22 4.50
N GLY A 269 -4.86 -28.12 5.54
CA GLY A 269 -4.90 -29.10 6.64
C GLY A 269 -3.88 -28.84 7.76
N LEU A 270 -2.96 -27.90 7.59
CA LEU A 270 -2.12 -27.41 8.67
C LEU A 270 -2.89 -26.41 9.56
N PRO A 271 -2.47 -26.21 10.82
CA PRO A 271 -3.12 -25.25 11.71
C PRO A 271 -2.71 -23.80 11.36
N LEU A 272 -3.00 -23.41 10.12
CA LEU A 272 -2.71 -22.11 9.53
C LEU A 272 -3.97 -21.56 8.87
N THR A 273 -4.12 -20.22 8.90
CA THR A 273 -5.20 -19.51 8.20
C THR A 273 -4.56 -18.50 7.26
N MET A 274 -4.68 -18.72 5.94
CA MET A 274 -4.24 -17.73 4.94
C MET A 274 -5.17 -16.52 4.98
N GLN A 275 -4.62 -15.32 4.67
CA GLN A 275 -5.43 -14.08 4.66
C GLN A 275 -6.68 -14.27 3.80
N PRO A 276 -7.88 -14.12 4.37
CA PRO A 276 -9.13 -14.30 3.64
C PRO A 276 -9.36 -13.18 2.63
N GLU A 277 -10.32 -13.39 1.75
CA GLU A 277 -10.74 -12.42 0.72
C GLU A 277 -12.26 -12.42 0.61
N LEU A 278 -12.86 -11.23 0.56
CA LEU A 278 -14.30 -11.12 0.38
C LEU A 278 -14.70 -11.56 -1.04
N PRO A 279 -15.91 -12.15 -1.23
CA PRO A 279 -16.37 -12.59 -2.55
C PRO A 279 -16.45 -11.47 -3.60
N CYS A 280 -16.65 -10.22 -3.16
CA CYS A 280 -16.68 -9.03 -4.01
C CYS A 280 -15.29 -8.43 -4.29
N ALA A 281 -14.26 -8.90 -3.59
CA ALA A 281 -12.90 -8.42 -3.72
C ALA A 281 -12.06 -9.33 -4.64
N LYS A 282 -11.02 -8.75 -5.24
CA LYS A 282 -10.00 -9.48 -5.99
C LYS A 282 -8.63 -8.87 -5.68
N SER A 283 -7.96 -9.41 -4.67
CA SER A 283 -6.64 -8.97 -4.23
C SER A 283 -5.57 -9.21 -5.30
N ASN A 284 -4.58 -8.34 -5.38
CA ASN A 284 -3.37 -8.58 -6.16
C ASN A 284 -2.40 -9.54 -5.45
N ARG A 285 -2.65 -9.83 -4.16
CA ARG A 285 -1.80 -10.70 -3.31
C ARG A 285 -0.34 -10.25 -3.30
N TRP A 286 -0.11 -8.95 -3.12
CA TRP A 286 1.25 -8.37 -3.08
C TRP A 286 2.18 -9.19 -2.17
N LEU A 287 1.74 -9.55 -0.98
CA LEU A 287 2.37 -10.57 -0.14
C LEU A 287 1.36 -11.68 0.21
N SER A 288 1.84 -12.92 0.24
CA SER A 288 1.12 -14.04 0.82
C SER A 288 1.34 -14.04 2.33
N VAL A 289 0.25 -13.95 3.08
CA VAL A 289 0.32 -13.87 4.54
C VAL A 289 -0.54 -14.95 5.18
N THR A 290 -0.07 -15.47 6.30
CA THR A 290 -0.74 -16.53 7.06
C THR A 290 -0.75 -16.20 8.53
N LEU A 291 -1.75 -16.71 9.23
CA LEU A 291 -1.92 -16.64 10.68
C LEU A 291 -1.74 -18.03 11.25
N LEU A 292 -0.88 -18.19 12.24
CA LEU A 292 -0.77 -19.41 13.03
C LEU A 292 -2.03 -19.56 13.90
N ASN A 293 -2.71 -20.69 13.84
CA ASN A 293 -3.91 -20.92 14.63
C ASN A 293 -3.54 -21.06 16.12
N GLU A 294 -4.43 -20.66 16.99
CA GLU A 294 -4.23 -20.81 18.44
C GLU A 294 -3.94 -22.25 18.83
N GLY A 295 -2.97 -22.45 19.70
CA GLY A 295 -2.60 -23.78 20.18
C GLY A 295 -1.88 -24.65 19.15
N CYS A 296 -1.43 -24.12 18.01
CA CYS A 296 -0.72 -24.90 16.99
C CYS A 296 0.66 -25.39 17.39
N GLY A 297 1.19 -24.94 18.53
CA GLY A 297 2.49 -25.36 19.07
C GLY A 297 3.71 -24.70 18.42
N VAL A 298 3.53 -23.83 17.44
CA VAL A 298 4.57 -23.11 16.71
C VAL A 298 4.34 -21.60 16.86
N THR A 299 5.40 -20.84 17.11
CA THR A 299 5.37 -19.38 17.15
C THR A 299 5.85 -18.77 15.82
N PRO A 300 5.47 -17.51 15.48
CA PRO A 300 6.02 -16.82 14.31
C PRO A 300 7.56 -16.75 14.32
N GLY A 301 8.17 -16.56 15.51
CA GLY A 301 9.62 -16.51 15.64
C GLY A 301 10.30 -17.82 15.26
N GLU A 302 9.77 -18.97 15.71
CA GLU A 302 10.28 -20.29 15.35
C GLU A 302 10.09 -20.57 13.86
N MET A 303 8.94 -20.21 13.28
CA MET A 303 8.70 -20.36 11.84
C MET A 303 9.69 -19.53 11.03
N LEU A 304 9.90 -18.26 11.38
CA LEU A 304 10.84 -17.37 10.69
C LEU A 304 12.29 -17.86 10.83
N ALA A 305 12.69 -18.38 12.00
CA ALA A 305 14.00 -18.98 12.21
C ALA A 305 14.20 -20.19 11.28
N LYS A 306 13.22 -21.07 11.21
CA LYS A 306 13.27 -22.28 10.38
C LYS A 306 13.32 -21.97 8.90
N LEU A 307 12.53 -21.00 8.43
CA LEU A 307 12.58 -20.51 7.05
C LEU A 307 13.95 -19.92 6.73
N ASN A 308 14.50 -19.10 7.63
CA ASN A 308 15.81 -18.49 7.42
C ASN A 308 16.96 -19.53 7.36
N GLU A 309 16.93 -20.58 8.18
CA GLU A 309 17.87 -21.71 8.12
C GLU A 309 17.85 -22.38 6.73
N ALA A 310 16.67 -22.46 6.11
CA ALA A 310 16.50 -22.98 4.75
C ALA A 310 16.79 -21.95 3.63
N GLY A 311 17.31 -20.76 3.98
CA GLY A 311 17.60 -19.70 3.01
C GLY A 311 16.34 -19.00 2.46
N ILE A 312 15.25 -19.00 3.21
CA ILE A 312 13.95 -18.46 2.85
C ILE A 312 13.65 -17.23 3.70
N GLU A 313 13.39 -16.07 3.09
CA GLU A 313 13.02 -14.86 3.80
C GLU A 313 11.53 -14.90 4.18
N GLY A 314 11.23 -14.70 5.45
CA GLY A 314 9.89 -14.42 5.97
C GLY A 314 9.94 -13.20 6.86
N ARG A 315 8.77 -12.65 7.23
CA ARG A 315 8.66 -11.53 8.16
C ARG A 315 7.43 -11.68 9.04
N TYR A 316 7.47 -11.08 10.23
CA TYR A 316 6.25 -10.84 11.00
C TYR A 316 5.29 -9.98 10.19
N LEU A 317 3.97 -10.12 10.45
CA LEU A 317 3.03 -9.07 10.06
C LEU A 317 3.48 -7.74 10.67
N TRP A 318 3.03 -6.64 10.12
CA TRP A 318 3.39 -5.35 10.67
C TRP A 318 2.85 -5.17 12.08
N LYS A 319 3.70 -4.59 12.92
CA LYS A 319 3.31 -4.20 14.27
C LYS A 319 2.32 -3.03 14.17
N PRO A 320 1.12 -3.12 14.78
CA PRO A 320 0.12 -2.05 14.77
C PRO A 320 0.70 -0.70 15.19
N MET A 321 0.22 0.37 14.58
CA MET A 321 0.74 1.71 14.82
C MET A 321 0.55 2.19 16.26
N HIS A 322 -0.56 1.85 16.91
CA HIS A 322 -0.79 2.21 18.33
C HIS A 322 0.19 1.52 19.29
N LEU A 323 0.86 0.43 18.87
CA LEU A 323 1.92 -0.23 19.62
C LEU A 323 3.33 0.31 19.30
N GLN A 324 3.46 1.23 18.33
CA GLN A 324 4.75 1.79 17.97
C GLN A 324 5.16 2.89 18.97
N PRO A 325 6.42 2.89 19.45
CA PRO A 325 6.88 3.89 20.42
C PRO A 325 6.67 5.34 19.97
N VAL A 326 6.80 5.62 18.67
CA VAL A 326 6.63 6.96 18.08
C VAL A 326 5.20 7.49 18.20
N PHE A 327 4.21 6.59 18.34
CA PHE A 327 2.79 6.93 18.50
C PHE A 327 2.27 6.60 19.91
N ALA A 328 3.17 6.40 20.88
CA ALA A 328 2.78 6.15 22.27
C ALA A 328 1.88 7.29 22.80
N GLY A 329 0.73 6.93 23.37
CA GLY A 329 -0.26 7.90 23.88
C GLY A 329 -1.26 8.41 22.81
N CYS A 330 -1.14 8.00 21.55
CA CYS A 330 -2.20 8.24 20.57
C CYS A 330 -3.41 7.34 20.88
N PRO A 331 -4.64 7.85 20.71
CA PRO A 331 -5.85 7.06 20.93
C PRO A 331 -5.93 5.86 19.98
N PHE A 332 -6.50 4.77 20.50
CA PHE A 332 -6.80 3.57 19.74
C PHE A 332 -8.25 3.12 20.04
N VAL A 333 -8.97 2.73 19.00
CA VAL A 333 -10.38 2.32 19.08
C VAL A 333 -10.53 0.91 18.54
N SER A 334 -11.01 0.04 19.41
CA SER A 334 -11.46 -1.33 19.10
C SER A 334 -12.89 -1.51 19.61
N VAL A 335 -13.63 -2.41 19.01
CA VAL A 335 -14.95 -2.88 19.51
C VAL A 335 -14.85 -4.23 20.19
N SER A 336 -13.65 -4.79 20.30
CA SER A 336 -13.35 -6.06 20.97
C SER A 336 -12.45 -5.83 22.19
N ASP A 337 -12.67 -6.59 23.26
CA ASP A 337 -11.78 -6.63 24.42
C ASP A 337 -10.38 -7.18 24.08
N ALA A 338 -10.28 -8.01 23.02
CA ALA A 338 -9.04 -8.49 22.44
C ALA A 338 -8.88 -7.90 21.04
N PRO A 339 -8.06 -6.83 20.89
CA PRO A 339 -7.87 -6.16 19.61
C PRO A 339 -7.43 -7.11 18.50
N VAL A 340 -8.11 -7.05 17.36
CA VAL A 340 -7.85 -7.96 16.23
C VAL A 340 -6.48 -7.72 15.63
N GLY A 341 -6.08 -6.45 15.48
CA GLY A 341 -4.78 -6.10 14.94
C GLY A 341 -3.61 -6.64 15.77
N ASP A 342 -3.75 -6.66 17.10
CA ASP A 342 -2.73 -7.19 18.02
C ASP A 342 -2.58 -8.70 17.88
N ASP A 343 -3.70 -9.41 17.81
CA ASP A 343 -3.72 -10.86 17.61
C ASP A 343 -3.13 -11.24 16.23
N LEU A 344 -3.49 -10.52 15.17
CA LEU A 344 -2.93 -10.74 13.84
C LEU A 344 -1.40 -10.55 13.84
N PHE A 345 -0.89 -9.49 14.50
CA PHE A 345 0.54 -9.27 14.65
C PHE A 345 1.23 -10.37 15.47
N ALA A 346 0.61 -10.77 16.58
CA ALA A 346 1.17 -11.77 17.48
C ALA A 346 1.35 -13.15 16.83
N ARG A 347 0.51 -13.50 15.84
CA ARG A 347 0.46 -14.83 15.23
C ARG A 347 0.76 -14.85 13.73
N GLY A 348 0.90 -13.70 13.11
CA GLY A 348 0.98 -13.57 11.66
C GLY A 348 2.40 -13.65 11.09
N VAL A 349 2.51 -14.26 9.90
CA VAL A 349 3.76 -14.39 9.14
C VAL A 349 3.54 -14.06 7.67
N CYS A 350 4.41 -13.21 7.12
CA CYS A 350 4.50 -12.96 5.68
C CYS A 350 5.43 -13.99 5.04
N LEU A 351 4.95 -14.67 4.01
CA LEU A 351 5.67 -15.68 3.24
C LEU A 351 6.27 -15.08 1.96
N PRO A 352 7.34 -15.67 1.41
CA PRO A 352 7.91 -15.26 0.13
C PRO A 352 6.84 -15.14 -0.96
N SER A 353 6.87 -14.04 -1.67
CA SER A 353 5.90 -13.74 -2.72
C SER A 353 6.58 -13.05 -3.91
N ASP A 354 7.87 -13.30 -4.10
CA ASP A 354 8.65 -12.73 -5.19
C ASP A 354 8.20 -13.34 -6.53
N THR A 355 7.89 -12.52 -7.51
CA THR A 355 7.45 -12.97 -8.84
C THR A 355 8.53 -13.71 -9.66
N LYS A 356 9.77 -13.75 -9.14
CA LYS A 356 10.88 -14.56 -9.70
C LYS A 356 10.93 -15.98 -9.14
N MET A 357 10.02 -16.32 -8.22
CA MET A 357 9.88 -17.69 -7.71
C MET A 357 9.20 -18.57 -8.74
N SER A 358 9.74 -19.79 -8.92
CA SER A 358 9.04 -20.88 -9.58
C SER A 358 8.01 -21.51 -8.65
N MET A 359 7.12 -22.35 -9.16
CA MET A 359 6.19 -23.11 -8.29
C MET A 359 6.95 -24.12 -7.41
N ASP A 360 8.07 -24.67 -7.87
CA ASP A 360 8.95 -25.54 -7.07
C ASP A 360 9.57 -24.74 -5.89
N ASP A 361 9.92 -23.44 -6.09
CA ASP A 361 10.36 -22.57 -5.00
C ASP A 361 9.26 -22.41 -3.94
N VAL A 362 7.99 -22.28 -4.36
CA VAL A 362 6.84 -22.19 -3.44
C VAL A 362 6.64 -23.53 -2.70
N ASP A 363 6.75 -24.65 -3.41
CA ASP A 363 6.64 -25.99 -2.83
C ASP A 363 7.72 -26.23 -1.76
N ARG A 364 8.96 -25.83 -2.03
CA ARG A 364 10.06 -25.86 -1.05
C ARG A 364 9.74 -25.08 0.22
N VAL A 365 9.12 -23.88 0.12
CA VAL A 365 8.67 -23.11 1.29
C VAL A 365 7.62 -23.93 2.07
N CYS A 366 6.66 -24.52 1.35
CA CYS A 366 5.60 -25.33 1.96
C CYS A 366 6.15 -26.58 2.68
N GLU A 367 7.16 -27.25 2.11
CA GLU A 367 7.82 -28.40 2.74
C GLU A 367 8.49 -28.04 4.06
N VAL A 368 9.21 -26.91 4.10
CA VAL A 368 9.82 -26.41 5.35
C VAL A 368 8.76 -26.13 6.40
N ILE A 369 7.63 -25.48 6.02
CA ILE A 369 6.53 -25.19 6.93
C ILE A 369 5.86 -26.49 7.41
N ARG A 370 5.57 -27.44 6.51
CA ARG A 370 4.97 -28.74 6.87
C ARG A 370 5.82 -29.52 7.86
N GLY A 371 7.14 -29.45 7.76
CA GLY A 371 8.06 -30.11 8.69
C GLY A 371 8.06 -29.56 10.12
N MET A 372 7.26 -28.53 10.40
CA MET A 372 7.13 -27.91 11.72
C MET A 372 5.88 -28.40 12.48
N PHE A 373 4.94 -29.01 11.79
CA PHE A 373 3.67 -29.58 12.31
C PHE A 373 3.61 -31.09 12.12
#